data_49de743af1a39f14026ac728e83ffeee
#
_entry.id   49de743af1a39f14026ac728e83ffeee
#
_cell.length_a   1.000
_cell.length_b   1.000
_cell.length_c   1.000
_cell.angle_alpha   90.00
_cell.angle_beta   90.00
_cell.angle_gamma   90.00
#
_symmetry.space_group_name_H-M   'P 1'
#
loop_
_entity.id
_entity.type
_entity.pdbx_description
1 polymer ?
#
loop_
_entity_poly.entity_id
_entity_poly.type
_entity_poly.pdbx_seq_one_letter_code
_entity_poly.pdbx_strand_id
1 'polypeptide(L)'
;MKKASSIRREVFFTIGKNVINAEGFKKLDEVAAYMKECPEATVTVTGYADRGTGSAKINDRIAARRADIVEAELIKRGVARDRIIKSSKGSRVQPFSDNDMNRVTICIAEDKI
;
A
#
# COMPACT_ATOMS: atom_id res chain seq x y z
N MET A 1 3.18 -25.26 17.05
CA MET A 1 3.97 -24.67 15.95
C MET A 1 3.24 -23.46 15.38
N LYS A 2 3.93 -22.33 15.30
CA LYS A 2 3.35 -21.12 14.75
C LYS A 2 3.32 -21.20 13.22
N LYS A 3 2.18 -20.96 12.62
CA LYS A 3 2.07 -20.94 11.16
C LYS A 3 2.44 -19.56 10.63
N ALA A 4 3.06 -19.52 9.45
CA ALA A 4 3.25 -18.28 8.74
C ALA A 4 1.87 -17.68 8.45
N SER A 5 1.75 -16.38 8.64
CA SER A 5 0.52 -15.66 8.34
C SER A 5 0.82 -14.47 7.44
N SER A 6 -0.20 -14.03 6.75
CA SER A 6 -0.09 -12.82 5.94
C SER A 6 -1.45 -12.14 5.90
N ILE A 7 -1.41 -10.83 5.68
CA ILE A 7 -2.63 -10.08 5.40
C ILE A 7 -2.38 -9.19 4.19
N ARG A 8 -3.44 -8.91 3.46
CA ARG A 8 -3.41 -8.02 2.32
C ARG A 8 -4.49 -6.96 2.50
N ARG A 9 -4.12 -5.70 2.29
CA ARG A 9 -5.07 -4.58 2.33
C ARG A 9 -4.82 -3.65 1.16
N GLU A 10 -5.91 -3.26 0.49
CA GLU A 10 -5.86 -2.32 -0.62
C GLU A 10 -6.38 -0.97 -0.16
N VAL A 11 -5.56 0.06 -0.31
CA VAL A 11 -5.93 1.44 0.02
C VAL A 11 -6.16 2.20 -1.27
N PHE A 12 -7.42 2.57 -1.53
CA PHE A 12 -7.83 3.21 -2.78
C PHE A 12 -7.77 4.73 -2.69
N PHE A 13 -7.48 5.35 -3.83
CA PHE A 13 -7.37 6.80 -3.96
C PHE A 13 -8.34 7.33 -5.01
N THR A 14 -8.85 8.55 -4.79
CA THR A 14 -9.69 9.24 -5.74
C THR A 14 -8.86 9.80 -6.89
N ILE A 15 -9.43 9.84 -8.10
CA ILE A 15 -8.76 10.39 -9.28
C ILE A 15 -8.24 11.81 -8.99
N GLY A 16 -7.00 12.06 -9.37
CA GLY A 16 -6.36 13.36 -9.19
C GLY A 16 -6.05 13.74 -7.76
N LYS A 17 -6.31 12.84 -6.79
CA LYS A 17 -6.06 13.09 -5.38
C LYS A 17 -5.24 11.98 -4.77
N ASN A 18 -4.37 12.35 -3.83
CA ASN A 18 -3.57 11.40 -3.07
C ASN A 18 -3.97 11.48 -1.60
N VAL A 19 -5.26 11.36 -1.34
CA VAL A 19 -5.85 11.47 0.00
C VAL A 19 -6.46 10.13 0.39
N ILE A 20 -6.16 9.69 1.60
CA ILE A 20 -6.71 8.45 2.14
C ILE A 20 -8.03 8.78 2.84
N ASN A 21 -9.07 8.01 2.55
CA ASN A 21 -10.37 8.19 3.19
C ASN A 21 -10.44 7.38 4.50
N ALA A 22 -11.57 7.50 5.22
CA ALA A 22 -11.75 6.82 6.51
C ALA A 22 -11.59 5.30 6.41
N GLU A 23 -12.08 4.70 5.32
CA GLU A 23 -11.94 3.26 5.11
C GLU A 23 -10.48 2.85 4.92
N GLY A 24 -9.73 3.66 4.16
CA GLY A 24 -8.29 3.45 3.98
C GLY A 24 -7.53 3.54 5.29
N PHE A 25 -7.85 4.52 6.13
CA PHE A 25 -7.23 4.64 7.45
C PHE A 25 -7.53 3.43 8.33
N LYS A 26 -8.75 2.91 8.28
CA LYS A 26 -9.12 1.70 9.01
C LYS A 26 -8.28 0.49 8.56
N LYS A 27 -8.07 0.34 7.26
CA LYS A 27 -7.23 -0.73 6.71
C LYS A 27 -5.78 -0.59 7.18
N LEU A 28 -5.26 0.63 7.24
CA LEU A 28 -3.90 0.88 7.73
C LEU A 28 -3.78 0.60 9.23
N ASP A 29 -4.83 0.87 10.01
CA ASP A 29 -4.86 0.49 11.42
C ASP A 29 -4.76 -1.03 11.56
N GLU A 30 -5.43 -1.78 10.69
CA GLU A 30 -5.37 -3.25 10.69
C GLU A 30 -3.97 -3.76 10.35
N VAL A 31 -3.32 -3.15 9.35
CA VAL A 31 -1.94 -3.52 8.99
C VAL A 31 -0.98 -3.23 10.14
N ALA A 32 -1.10 -2.05 10.76
CA ALA A 32 -0.25 -1.67 11.88
C ALA A 32 -0.45 -2.61 13.08
N ALA A 33 -1.69 -3.02 13.36
CA ALA A 33 -1.99 -3.97 14.44
C ALA A 33 -1.33 -5.33 14.16
N TYR A 34 -1.41 -5.80 12.93
CA TYR A 34 -0.75 -7.05 12.52
C TYR A 34 0.77 -6.97 12.73
N MET A 35 1.38 -5.85 12.31
CA MET A 35 2.82 -5.65 12.45
C MET A 35 3.25 -5.61 13.91
N LYS A 36 2.39 -5.09 14.79
CA LYS A 36 2.65 -5.05 16.22
C LYS A 36 2.60 -6.44 16.84
N GLU A 37 1.63 -7.26 16.43
CA GLU A 37 1.48 -8.64 16.92
C GLU A 37 2.55 -9.57 16.39
N CYS A 38 3.09 -9.28 15.21
CA CYS A 38 4.08 -10.11 14.53
C CYS A 38 5.39 -9.33 14.38
N PRO A 39 6.25 -9.30 15.42
CA PRO A 39 7.47 -8.47 15.40
C PRO A 39 8.45 -8.79 14.28
N GLU A 40 8.41 -10.02 13.76
CA GLU A 40 9.30 -10.45 12.65
C GLU A 40 8.71 -10.19 11.28
N ALA A 41 7.46 -9.72 11.20
CA ALA A 41 6.79 -9.50 9.93
C ALA A 41 7.38 -8.28 9.21
N THR A 42 7.32 -8.34 7.87
CA THR A 42 7.59 -7.19 7.01
C THR A 42 6.35 -6.89 6.18
N VAL A 43 6.20 -5.65 5.79
CA VAL A 43 5.09 -5.23 4.92
C VAL A 43 5.64 -4.64 3.63
N THR A 44 5.12 -5.14 2.50
CA THR A 44 5.42 -4.60 1.18
C THR A 44 4.32 -3.61 0.82
N VAL A 45 4.70 -2.39 0.49
CA VAL A 45 3.80 -1.30 0.15
C VAL A 45 4.05 -0.93 -1.30
N THR A 46 3.12 -1.27 -2.18
CA THR A 46 3.27 -1.04 -3.61
C THR A 46 2.21 -0.09 -4.13
N GLY A 47 2.64 1.03 -4.69
CA GLY A 47 1.75 2.04 -5.27
C GLY A 47 1.48 1.78 -6.75
N TYR A 48 0.26 2.06 -7.17
CA TYR A 48 -0.21 1.92 -8.55
C TYR A 48 -0.94 3.18 -8.99
N ALA A 49 -0.99 3.38 -10.30
CA ALA A 49 -1.81 4.42 -10.91
C ALA A 49 -2.66 3.79 -12.01
N ASP A 50 -3.87 4.30 -12.22
CA ASP A 50 -4.72 3.82 -13.28
C ASP A 50 -4.17 4.21 -14.65
N ARG A 51 -4.40 3.35 -15.65
CA ARG A 51 -3.92 3.56 -17.01
C ARG A 51 -4.76 4.58 -17.78
N GLY A 52 -5.97 4.80 -17.33
CA GLY A 52 -6.93 5.66 -18.02
C GLY A 52 -6.66 7.15 -17.91
N THR A 53 -5.75 7.59 -17.03
CA THR A 53 -5.45 9.01 -16.81
C THR A 53 -3.95 9.23 -16.81
N GLY A 54 -3.53 10.38 -17.37
CA GLY A 54 -2.14 10.81 -17.36
C GLY A 54 -1.22 10.02 -18.30
N SER A 55 0.00 10.49 -18.43
CA SER A 55 1.04 9.79 -19.17
C SER A 55 1.74 8.76 -18.25
N ALA A 56 2.51 7.84 -18.85
CA ALA A 56 3.27 6.86 -18.07
C ALA A 56 4.21 7.54 -17.07
N LYS A 57 4.86 8.61 -17.46
CA LYS A 57 5.78 9.36 -16.58
C LYS A 57 5.05 10.00 -15.40
N ILE A 58 3.89 10.60 -15.65
CA ILE A 58 3.05 11.18 -14.60
C ILE A 58 2.55 10.09 -13.68
N ASN A 59 2.11 8.96 -14.24
CA ASN A 59 1.60 7.83 -13.47
C ASN A 59 2.68 7.20 -12.59
N ASP A 60 3.92 7.17 -13.04
CA ASP A 60 5.04 6.72 -12.20
C ASP A 60 5.17 7.58 -10.94
N ARG A 61 5.06 8.90 -11.09
CA ARG A 61 5.13 9.82 -9.95
C ARG A 61 3.94 9.65 -9.01
N ILE A 62 2.75 9.49 -9.56
CA ILE A 62 1.53 9.32 -8.77
C ILE A 62 1.63 8.02 -7.96
N ALA A 63 2.05 6.94 -8.59
CA ALA A 63 2.18 5.64 -7.93
C ALA A 63 3.20 5.69 -6.80
N ALA A 64 4.38 6.31 -7.05
CA ALA A 64 5.40 6.47 -6.03
C ALA A 64 4.90 7.30 -4.87
N ARG A 65 4.19 8.38 -5.13
CA ARG A 65 3.63 9.24 -4.09
C ARG A 65 2.58 8.52 -3.24
N ARG A 66 1.74 7.70 -3.87
CA ARG A 66 0.76 6.89 -3.14
C ARG A 66 1.43 5.90 -2.20
N ALA A 67 2.52 5.28 -2.64
CA ALA A 67 3.31 4.41 -1.78
C ALA A 67 3.94 5.19 -0.61
N ASP A 68 4.49 6.38 -0.88
CA ASP A 68 5.09 7.24 0.13
C ASP A 68 4.07 7.64 1.21
N ILE A 69 2.86 7.99 0.78
CA ILE A 69 1.79 8.40 1.71
C ILE A 69 1.42 7.25 2.65
N VAL A 70 1.28 6.05 2.12
CA VAL A 70 0.94 4.88 2.93
C VAL A 70 2.11 4.51 3.85
N GLU A 71 3.34 4.57 3.38
CA GLU A 71 4.51 4.34 4.23
C GLU A 71 4.51 5.31 5.42
N ALA A 72 4.30 6.60 5.15
CA ALA A 72 4.28 7.62 6.20
C ALA A 72 3.20 7.34 7.24
N GLU A 73 2.02 6.90 6.80
CA GLU A 73 0.93 6.57 7.70
C GLU A 73 1.24 5.34 8.57
N LEU A 74 1.92 4.35 8.02
CA LEU A 74 2.34 3.18 8.79
C LEU A 74 3.39 3.54 9.83
N ILE A 75 4.37 4.38 9.46
CA ILE A 75 5.38 4.88 10.39
C ILE A 75 4.72 5.66 11.54
N LYS A 76 3.75 6.50 11.20
CA LYS A 76 2.98 7.26 12.18
C LYS A 76 2.27 6.35 13.19
N ARG A 77 1.89 5.15 12.77
CA ARG A 77 1.24 4.15 13.62
C ARG A 77 2.22 3.23 14.34
N GLY A 78 3.51 3.53 14.26
CA GLY A 78 4.52 2.80 15.02
C GLY A 78 5.23 1.68 14.27
N VAL A 79 4.98 1.54 12.96
CA VAL A 79 5.71 0.54 12.16
C VAL A 79 7.08 1.10 11.81
N ALA A 80 8.14 0.37 12.18
CA ALA A 80 9.50 0.82 11.89
C ALA A 80 9.77 0.81 10.38
N ARG A 81 10.48 1.83 9.91
CA ARG A 81 10.76 1.98 8.49
C ARG A 81 11.50 0.78 7.89
N ASP A 82 12.41 0.17 8.65
CA ASP A 82 13.20 -0.98 8.17
C ASP A 82 12.36 -2.26 8.01
N ARG A 83 11.11 -2.22 8.44
CA ARG A 83 10.16 -3.32 8.25
C ARG A 83 9.21 -3.07 7.05
N ILE A 84 9.38 -1.94 6.38
CA ILE A 84 8.54 -1.56 5.23
C ILE A 84 9.36 -1.64 3.95
N ILE A 85 8.89 -2.46 3.00
CA ILE A 85 9.48 -2.57 1.67
C ILE A 85 8.58 -1.79 0.71
N LYS A 86 9.08 -0.65 0.23
CA LYS A 86 8.29 0.24 -0.61
C LYS A 86 8.65 0.05 -2.08
N SER A 87 7.64 0.00 -2.93
CA SER A 87 7.82 -0.04 -4.38
C SER A 87 6.66 0.66 -5.08
N SER A 88 6.81 0.87 -6.38
CA SER A 88 5.75 1.44 -7.19
C SER A 88 5.81 0.82 -8.58
N LYS A 89 4.63 0.64 -9.20
CA LYS A 89 4.48 0.03 -10.51
C LYS A 89 3.92 1.00 -11.56
N GLY A 90 3.65 2.25 -11.18
CA GLY A 90 3.05 3.22 -12.08
C GLY A 90 1.75 2.70 -12.66
N SER A 91 1.57 2.84 -13.97
CA SER A 91 0.44 2.25 -14.69
C SER A 91 0.83 1.03 -15.51
N ARG A 92 2.08 0.56 -15.38
CA ARG A 92 2.60 -0.59 -16.15
C ARG A 92 1.94 -1.90 -15.74
N VAL A 93 1.55 -2.01 -14.48
CA VAL A 93 0.83 -3.16 -13.94
C VAL A 93 -0.52 -2.67 -13.46
N GLN A 94 -1.58 -3.33 -13.89
CA GLN A 94 -2.95 -2.99 -13.50
C GLN A 94 -3.48 -4.16 -12.68
N PRO A 95 -3.42 -4.09 -11.34
CA PRO A 95 -3.81 -5.22 -10.49
C PRO A 95 -5.30 -5.56 -10.56
N PHE A 96 -6.12 -4.63 -11.04
CA PHE A 96 -7.55 -4.84 -11.19
C PHE A 96 -7.98 -4.59 -12.63
N SER A 97 -9.02 -5.30 -13.07
CA SER A 97 -9.60 -5.09 -14.41
C SER A 97 -10.38 -3.78 -14.48
N ASP A 98 -10.94 -3.32 -13.35
CA ASP A 98 -11.62 -2.02 -13.25
C ASP A 98 -10.55 -0.93 -13.14
N ASN A 99 -10.56 0.01 -14.09
CA ASN A 99 -9.57 1.09 -14.13
C ASN A 99 -9.54 1.92 -12.84
N ASP A 100 -10.71 2.22 -12.28
CA ASP A 100 -10.79 3.04 -11.07
C ASP A 100 -10.14 2.37 -9.86
N MET A 101 -10.17 1.05 -9.80
CA MET A 101 -9.56 0.29 -8.70
C MET A 101 -8.03 0.24 -8.80
N ASN A 102 -7.46 0.68 -9.91
CA ASN A 102 -6.00 0.72 -10.08
C ASN A 102 -5.38 2.00 -9.48
N ARG A 103 -6.21 2.88 -8.93
CA ARG A 103 -5.75 3.99 -8.09
C ARG A 103 -5.61 3.48 -6.67
N VAL A 104 -4.55 2.75 -6.41
CA VAL A 104 -4.46 1.94 -5.20
C VAL A 104 -3.01 1.82 -4.72
N THR A 105 -2.86 1.65 -3.40
CA THR A 105 -1.63 1.15 -2.80
C THR A 105 -1.96 -0.16 -2.11
N ILE A 106 -1.24 -1.21 -2.47
CA ILE A 106 -1.48 -2.55 -1.93
C ILE A 106 -0.43 -2.82 -0.85
N CYS A 107 -0.90 -3.17 0.34
CA CYS A 107 -0.07 -3.54 1.48
C CYS A 107 -0.18 -5.05 1.70
N ILE A 108 0.95 -5.74 1.65
CA ILE A 108 1.01 -7.17 1.95
C ILE A 108 1.99 -7.35 3.09
N ALA A 109 1.48 -7.73 4.25
CA ALA A 109 2.30 -7.97 5.43
C ALA A 109 2.42 -9.47 5.64
N GLU A 110 3.65 -9.94 5.84
CA GLU A 110 3.94 -11.36 5.97
C GLU A 110 4.79 -11.61 7.21
N ASP A 111 4.35 -12.55 8.03
CA ASP A 111 5.10 -12.98 9.19
C ASP A 111 6.13 -14.02 8.77
N LYS A 112 7.30 -13.96 9.39
CA LYS A 112 8.36 -14.95 9.20
C LYS A 112 8.31 -15.95 10.33
N ILE A 113 8.42 -17.19 9.96
CA ILE A 113 8.51 -18.27 10.95
C ILE A 113 9.96 -18.65 11.13
#